data_a14535851b485416236596a5f0bd08f2
#
_entry.id   a14535851b485416236596a5f0bd08f2
#
_cell.length_a   1.000
_cell.length_b   1.000
_cell.length_c   1.000
_cell.angle_alpha   90.00
_cell.angle_beta   90.00
_cell.angle_gamma   90.00
#
_symmetry.space_group_name_H-M   'P 1'
#
loop_
_entity.id
_entity.type
_entity.pdbx_description
1 polymer ?
#
loop_
_entity_poly.entity_id
_entity_poly.type
_entity_poly.pdbx_seq_one_letter_code
_entity_poly.pdbx_strand_id
1 'polypeptide(L)'
;MPISPAAEKARILVDSATRKAKYRLIPFLLVMYVFAYLDRANVGFAKEQLNIHVGISDAAFALGASLFFLPYILLEIPSNVLMHKVGARVWMCRIMVTWGLASAAMLFVQNETQFYILRAVLGACEAGFFPGAILFLSLWFPDRHRAGVTGLFYIATPLAFIFGSPISGLLLGIDGVGGLFGYQWMFLLEGLAASAVGVVALFVLKDGPAKAHWLDEDERTALAAELDAERQLKQEHSGARHALSALKHPTVLLFGALFATVQLLAAQITFYLPTQISELVGAGVGLEVGLLVAVPWTCALIATIVVPRYAARTGRMRSTAAIAGLTAAVGLFLSIHTPTLAAMIILCLAVAGLWALQPTFWTLLTNRVAGLAAVTGIAMVNSLGNIGNLVSPNIRTWADTSLGSGAGVAIISALAVVGALLFFVVKRSPAEELAGRDDVPSTAVAGERTTQTPV
;
A
#
# COMPACT_ATOMS: atom_id res chain seq x y z
N MET A 1 -29.63 -17.67 21.40
CA MET A 1 -29.66 -17.42 22.85
C MET A 1 -29.62 -15.91 23.07
N PRO A 2 -30.42 -15.32 23.90
CA PRO A 2 -30.32 -13.91 24.26
C PRO A 2 -28.95 -13.65 24.91
N ILE A 3 -28.26 -12.59 24.45
CA ILE A 3 -26.98 -12.16 25.02
C ILE A 3 -27.22 -11.74 26.48
N SER A 4 -26.35 -12.14 27.40
CA SER A 4 -26.51 -11.71 28.80
C SER A 4 -26.35 -10.18 28.91
N PRO A 5 -27.05 -9.51 29.83
CA PRO A 5 -26.96 -8.06 30.03
C PRO A 5 -25.51 -7.58 30.26
N ALA A 6 -24.68 -8.41 30.92
CA ALA A 6 -23.26 -8.12 31.13
C ALA A 6 -22.45 -8.16 29.83
N ALA A 7 -22.72 -9.14 28.96
CA ALA A 7 -22.06 -9.23 27.65
C ALA A 7 -22.48 -8.10 26.69
N GLU A 8 -23.72 -7.65 26.77
CA GLU A 8 -24.23 -6.50 26.02
C GLU A 8 -23.56 -5.20 26.48
N LYS A 9 -23.45 -4.98 27.80
CA LYS A 9 -22.72 -3.83 28.37
C LYS A 9 -21.26 -3.82 27.93
N ALA A 10 -20.56 -4.97 27.99
CA ALA A 10 -19.16 -5.09 27.54
C ALA A 10 -19.03 -4.74 26.05
N ARG A 11 -19.93 -5.21 25.20
CA ARG A 11 -19.96 -4.90 23.78
C ARG A 11 -20.12 -3.40 23.50
N ILE A 12 -21.03 -2.72 24.22
CA ILE A 12 -21.24 -1.28 24.08
C ILE A 12 -19.97 -0.51 24.46
N LEU A 13 -19.29 -0.90 25.55
CA LEU A 13 -18.03 -0.29 25.98
C LEU A 13 -16.92 -0.47 24.95
N VAL A 14 -16.77 -1.68 24.39
CA VAL A 14 -15.77 -1.96 23.34
C VAL A 14 -16.08 -1.15 22.07
N ASP A 15 -17.33 -1.06 21.64
CA ASP A 15 -17.71 -0.29 20.46
C ASP A 15 -17.44 1.22 20.66
N SER A 16 -17.70 1.74 21.87
CA SER A 16 -17.37 3.13 22.26
C SER A 16 -15.86 3.37 22.23
N ALA A 17 -15.07 2.51 22.90
CA ALA A 17 -13.61 2.58 22.94
C ALA A 17 -12.99 2.52 21.54
N THR A 18 -13.46 1.59 20.72
CA THR A 18 -13.04 1.41 19.33
C THR A 18 -13.33 2.65 18.47
N ARG A 19 -14.51 3.26 18.66
CA ARG A 19 -14.86 4.51 17.99
C ARG A 19 -13.93 5.66 18.39
N LYS A 20 -13.65 5.84 19.68
CA LYS A 20 -12.70 6.84 20.18
C LYS A 20 -11.30 6.60 19.60
N ALA A 21 -10.83 5.34 19.62
CA ALA A 21 -9.54 4.95 19.04
C ALA A 21 -9.46 5.25 17.54
N LYS A 22 -10.52 4.95 16.78
CA LYS A 22 -10.60 5.23 15.35
C LYS A 22 -10.39 6.71 15.04
N TYR A 23 -11.11 7.61 15.71
CA TYR A 23 -10.98 9.05 15.45
C TYR A 23 -9.66 9.64 15.93
N ARG A 24 -8.99 9.03 16.88
CA ARG A 24 -7.73 9.55 17.42
C ARG A 24 -6.49 8.98 16.73
N LEU A 25 -6.47 7.69 16.41
CA LEU A 25 -5.28 7.01 15.89
C LEU A 25 -5.24 6.97 14.36
N ILE A 26 -6.39 6.76 13.70
CA ILE A 26 -6.41 6.57 12.25
C ILE A 26 -5.97 7.82 11.48
N PRO A 27 -6.41 9.05 11.80
CA PRO A 27 -5.93 10.22 11.09
C PRO A 27 -4.40 10.36 11.15
N PHE A 28 -3.81 10.10 12.32
CA PHE A 28 -2.36 10.19 12.48
C PHE A 28 -1.63 9.08 11.71
N LEU A 29 -2.13 7.85 11.77
CA LEU A 29 -1.58 6.74 10.98
C LEU A 29 -1.70 7.01 9.45
N LEU A 30 -2.80 7.64 9.02
CA LEU A 30 -2.94 8.06 7.61
C LEU A 30 -1.88 9.09 7.24
N VAL A 31 -1.61 10.07 8.10
CA VAL A 31 -0.53 11.05 7.87
C VAL A 31 0.82 10.35 7.73
N MET A 32 1.14 9.41 8.65
CA MET A 32 2.38 8.62 8.55
C MET A 32 2.47 7.86 7.22
N TYR A 33 1.37 7.28 6.76
CA TYR A 33 1.33 6.52 5.53
C TYR A 33 1.36 7.39 4.27
N VAL A 34 0.79 8.60 4.35
CA VAL A 34 0.92 9.63 3.30
C VAL A 34 2.40 9.98 3.11
N PHE A 35 3.15 10.21 4.18
CA PHE A 35 4.59 10.48 4.07
C PHE A 35 5.37 9.30 3.48
N ALA A 36 5.00 8.05 3.79
CA ALA A 36 5.63 6.87 3.18
C ALA A 36 5.44 6.82 1.66
N TYR A 37 4.24 7.16 1.16
CA TYR A 37 4.00 7.20 -0.27
C TYR A 37 4.59 8.43 -0.95
N LEU A 38 4.61 9.58 -0.27
CA LEU A 38 5.27 10.79 -0.76
C LEU A 38 6.75 10.55 -1.00
N ASP A 39 7.43 9.91 -0.05
CA ASP A 39 8.86 9.58 -0.16
C ASP A 39 9.16 8.59 -1.31
N ARG A 40 8.26 7.65 -1.58
CA ARG A 40 8.37 6.76 -2.74
C ARG A 40 8.13 7.49 -4.07
N ALA A 41 7.27 8.50 -4.07
CA ALA A 41 6.92 9.26 -5.25
C ALA A 41 7.98 10.31 -5.61
N ASN A 42 8.60 10.93 -4.60
CA ASN A 42 9.50 12.08 -4.78
C ASN A 42 10.68 11.78 -5.72
N VAL A 43 11.21 10.54 -5.70
CA VAL A 43 12.28 10.16 -6.62
C VAL A 43 11.82 10.20 -8.08
N GLY A 44 10.54 9.90 -8.36
CA GLY A 44 9.96 10.03 -9.69
C GLY A 44 9.86 11.49 -10.15
N PHE A 45 9.50 12.39 -9.24
CA PHE A 45 9.52 13.83 -9.47
C PHE A 45 10.93 14.38 -9.67
N ALA A 46 11.92 13.90 -8.92
CA ALA A 46 13.31 14.31 -9.01
C ALA A 46 14.04 13.79 -10.26
N LYS A 47 13.50 12.82 -11.00
CA LYS A 47 14.19 12.11 -12.08
C LYS A 47 14.86 13.04 -13.08
N GLU A 48 14.14 14.04 -13.56
CA GLU A 48 14.65 15.00 -14.56
C GLU A 48 15.80 15.82 -14.00
N GLN A 49 15.66 16.42 -12.80
CA GLN A 49 16.71 17.21 -12.18
C GLN A 49 17.93 16.39 -11.75
N LEU A 50 17.73 15.14 -11.31
CA LEU A 50 18.83 14.20 -11.03
C LEU A 50 19.63 13.88 -12.29
N ASN A 51 18.97 13.75 -13.43
CA ASN A 51 19.66 13.57 -14.72
C ASN A 51 20.46 14.82 -15.10
N ILE A 52 19.84 16.00 -15.03
CA ILE A 52 20.45 17.26 -15.46
C ILE A 52 21.62 17.67 -14.56
N HIS A 53 21.44 17.63 -13.23
CA HIS A 53 22.41 18.19 -12.27
C HIS A 53 23.43 17.19 -11.75
N VAL A 54 23.09 15.88 -11.74
CA VAL A 54 23.95 14.82 -11.18
C VAL A 54 24.44 13.85 -12.24
N GLY A 55 23.77 13.82 -13.42
CA GLY A 55 24.10 12.89 -14.49
C GLY A 55 23.57 11.47 -14.25
N ILE A 56 22.51 11.30 -13.46
CA ILE A 56 21.87 10.01 -13.25
C ILE A 56 21.18 9.58 -14.54
N SER A 57 21.73 8.57 -15.21
CA SER A 57 21.16 8.02 -16.44
C SER A 57 19.81 7.32 -16.20
N ASP A 58 19.01 7.10 -17.26
CA ASP A 58 17.75 6.35 -17.13
C ASP A 58 17.97 4.93 -16.60
N ALA A 59 19.07 4.30 -16.99
CA ALA A 59 19.44 2.98 -16.48
C ALA A 59 19.82 3.03 -15.00
N ALA A 60 20.57 4.04 -14.59
CA ALA A 60 20.92 4.26 -13.19
C ALA A 60 19.69 4.59 -12.35
N PHE A 61 18.77 5.41 -12.87
CA PHE A 61 17.51 5.71 -12.20
C PHE A 61 16.69 4.43 -11.98
N ALA A 62 16.53 3.59 -13.02
CA ALA A 62 15.80 2.34 -12.94
C ALA A 62 16.41 1.37 -11.92
N LEU A 63 17.74 1.24 -11.92
CA LEU A 63 18.46 0.41 -10.95
C LEU A 63 18.30 0.95 -9.52
N GLY A 64 18.46 2.25 -9.30
CA GLY A 64 18.29 2.87 -7.99
C GLY A 64 16.86 2.77 -7.46
N ALA A 65 15.85 2.96 -8.32
CA ALA A 65 14.44 2.74 -7.96
C ALA A 65 14.19 1.29 -7.52
N SER A 66 14.81 0.33 -8.20
CA SER A 66 14.73 -1.10 -7.88
C SER A 66 15.48 -1.48 -6.61
N LEU A 67 16.68 -0.92 -6.39
CA LEU A 67 17.53 -1.19 -5.23
C LEU A 67 16.87 -0.81 -3.89
N PHE A 68 15.90 0.08 -3.90
CA PHE A 68 15.07 0.35 -2.73
C PHE A 68 14.32 -0.91 -2.26
N PHE A 69 13.74 -1.67 -3.20
CA PHE A 69 12.89 -2.81 -2.84
C PHE A 69 13.66 -4.04 -2.36
N LEU A 70 14.91 -4.20 -2.74
CA LEU A 70 15.69 -5.37 -2.35
C LEU A 70 15.89 -5.45 -0.83
N PRO A 71 16.52 -4.48 -0.14
CA PRO A 71 16.61 -4.51 1.32
C PRO A 71 15.25 -4.33 2.00
N TYR A 72 14.29 -3.63 1.39
CA TYR A 72 12.93 -3.53 1.90
C TYR A 72 12.31 -4.92 2.09
N ILE A 73 12.33 -5.78 1.06
CA ILE A 73 11.80 -7.15 1.11
C ILE A 73 12.56 -8.01 2.12
N LEU A 74 13.89 -7.94 2.12
CA LEU A 74 14.74 -8.77 2.99
C LEU A 74 14.58 -8.43 4.47
N LEU A 75 14.39 -7.15 4.80
CA LEU A 75 14.31 -6.66 6.16
C LEU A 75 12.88 -6.51 6.69
N GLU A 76 11.86 -6.69 5.87
CA GLU A 76 10.45 -6.57 6.24
C GLU A 76 10.09 -7.50 7.42
N ILE A 77 10.43 -8.78 7.31
CA ILE A 77 10.16 -9.78 8.37
C ILE A 77 11.00 -9.53 9.62
N PRO A 78 12.34 -9.37 9.57
CA PRO A 78 13.14 -9.01 10.74
C PRO A 78 12.68 -7.75 11.46
N SER A 79 12.31 -6.71 10.71
CA SER A 79 11.79 -5.45 11.26
C SER A 79 10.51 -5.67 12.07
N ASN A 80 9.57 -6.48 11.57
CA ASN A 80 8.33 -6.79 12.28
C ASN A 80 8.55 -7.63 13.54
N VAL A 81 9.49 -8.58 13.50
CA VAL A 81 9.90 -9.35 14.71
C VAL A 81 10.46 -8.41 15.78
N LEU A 82 11.30 -7.46 15.40
CA LEU A 82 11.84 -6.46 16.34
C LEU A 82 10.75 -5.55 16.88
N MET A 83 9.78 -5.15 16.06
CA MET A 83 8.65 -4.36 16.50
C MET A 83 7.82 -5.06 17.60
N HIS A 84 7.61 -6.37 17.50
CA HIS A 84 6.96 -7.15 18.56
C HIS A 84 7.73 -7.11 19.90
N LYS A 85 9.06 -7.05 19.84
CA LYS A 85 9.90 -7.03 21.06
C LYS A 85 10.03 -5.63 21.67
N VAL A 86 10.19 -4.62 20.83
CA VAL A 86 10.46 -3.23 21.25
C VAL A 86 9.16 -2.46 21.53
N GLY A 87 8.06 -2.85 20.91
CA GLY A 87 6.79 -2.15 20.91
C GLY A 87 6.57 -1.31 19.64
N ALA A 88 5.31 -1.24 19.22
CA ALA A 88 4.92 -0.60 17.96
C ALA A 88 5.22 0.91 17.95
N ARG A 89 4.97 1.59 19.07
CA ARG A 89 5.20 3.04 19.22
C ARG A 89 6.65 3.44 18.93
N VAL A 90 7.60 2.80 19.61
CA VAL A 90 9.03 3.14 19.50
C VAL A 90 9.56 2.69 18.13
N TRP A 91 9.15 1.52 17.67
CA TRP A 91 9.64 0.97 16.42
C TRP A 91 9.15 1.74 15.19
N MET A 92 7.88 2.15 15.14
CA MET A 92 7.35 3.00 14.07
C MET A 92 7.98 4.39 14.05
N CYS A 93 8.25 4.98 15.23
CA CYS A 93 9.04 6.20 15.32
C CYS A 93 10.43 6.00 14.71
N ARG A 94 11.15 4.93 15.11
CA ARG A 94 12.48 4.63 14.58
C ARG A 94 12.44 4.50 13.05
N ILE A 95 11.49 3.73 12.51
CA ILE A 95 11.32 3.56 11.07
C ILE A 95 11.18 4.94 10.40
N MET A 96 10.23 5.77 10.83
CA MET A 96 9.98 7.07 10.21
C MET A 96 11.16 8.05 10.33
N VAL A 97 11.79 8.11 11.49
CA VAL A 97 12.94 9.01 11.70
C VAL A 97 14.12 8.58 10.84
N THR A 98 14.45 7.29 10.82
CA THR A 98 15.61 6.81 10.06
C THR A 98 15.39 6.90 8.56
N TRP A 99 14.19 6.57 8.06
CA TRP A 99 13.92 6.72 6.63
C TRP A 99 13.86 8.20 6.22
N GLY A 100 13.20 9.07 7.00
CA GLY A 100 13.12 10.48 6.69
C GLY A 100 14.50 11.15 6.65
N LEU A 101 15.42 10.78 7.55
CA LEU A 101 16.82 11.22 7.50
C LEU A 101 17.55 10.64 6.27
N ALA A 102 17.31 9.39 5.91
CA ALA A 102 17.89 8.78 4.71
C ALA A 102 17.35 9.45 3.42
N SER A 103 16.06 9.82 3.40
CA SER A 103 15.46 10.60 2.33
C SER A 103 16.08 12.00 2.24
N ALA A 104 16.17 12.71 3.35
CA ALA A 104 16.84 14.00 3.40
C ALA A 104 18.30 13.93 2.93
N ALA A 105 19.02 12.82 3.23
CA ALA A 105 20.39 12.61 2.80
C ALA A 105 20.53 12.50 1.28
N MET A 106 19.44 12.27 0.52
CA MET A 106 19.46 12.28 -0.94
C MET A 106 19.91 13.65 -1.52
N LEU A 107 19.80 14.73 -0.74
CA LEU A 107 20.33 16.04 -1.14
C LEU A 107 21.85 16.02 -1.43
N PHE A 108 22.60 15.04 -0.85
CA PHE A 108 24.06 14.93 -1.01
C PHE A 108 24.46 14.05 -2.20
N VAL A 109 23.52 13.54 -2.97
CA VAL A 109 23.82 12.69 -4.14
C VAL A 109 24.58 13.48 -5.21
N GLN A 110 25.77 13.00 -5.57
CA GLN A 110 26.65 13.60 -6.59
C GLN A 110 27.02 12.63 -7.71
N ASN A 111 26.63 11.37 -7.59
CA ASN A 111 26.91 10.33 -8.60
C ASN A 111 25.98 9.12 -8.43
N GLU A 112 25.97 8.23 -9.42
CA GLU A 112 25.12 7.04 -9.46
C GLU A 112 25.37 6.10 -8.26
N THR A 113 26.62 5.93 -7.83
CA THR A 113 26.96 5.04 -6.69
C THR A 113 26.34 5.52 -5.40
N GLN A 114 26.42 6.82 -5.11
CA GLN A 114 25.77 7.39 -3.91
C GLN A 114 24.25 7.28 -4.01
N PHE A 115 23.68 7.49 -5.21
CA PHE A 115 22.25 7.27 -5.44
C PHE A 115 21.83 5.84 -5.11
N TYR A 116 22.56 4.81 -5.58
CA TYR A 116 22.27 3.41 -5.30
C TYR A 116 22.35 3.09 -3.79
N ILE A 117 23.42 3.56 -3.14
CA ILE A 117 23.61 3.31 -1.69
C ILE A 117 22.46 3.93 -0.89
N LEU A 118 22.14 5.19 -1.15
CA LEU A 118 21.08 5.88 -0.41
C LEU A 118 19.71 5.28 -0.70
N ARG A 119 19.41 4.86 -1.92
CA ARG A 119 18.17 4.13 -2.26
C ARG A 119 18.07 2.79 -1.50
N ALA A 120 19.16 2.04 -1.40
CA ALA A 120 19.20 0.81 -0.63
C ALA A 120 19.04 1.06 0.88
N VAL A 121 19.73 2.07 1.43
CA VAL A 121 19.60 2.48 2.83
C VAL A 121 18.17 2.92 3.14
N LEU A 122 17.57 3.70 2.27
CA LEU A 122 16.18 4.16 2.40
C LEU A 122 15.21 2.98 2.48
N GLY A 123 15.33 2.01 1.56
CA GLY A 123 14.53 0.79 1.58
C GLY A 123 14.72 -0.04 2.86
N ALA A 124 15.96 -0.14 3.37
CA ALA A 124 16.26 -0.81 4.63
C ALA A 124 15.62 -0.09 5.83
N CYS A 125 15.64 1.24 5.85
CA CYS A 125 15.06 2.06 6.92
C CYS A 125 13.53 1.98 6.93
N GLU A 126 12.87 1.98 5.75
CA GLU A 126 11.41 1.93 5.61
C GLU A 126 10.85 0.52 5.82
N ALA A 127 11.70 -0.53 5.74
CA ALA A 127 11.27 -1.91 5.84
C ALA A 127 10.46 -2.20 7.10
N GLY A 128 9.29 -2.81 6.92
CA GLY A 128 8.38 -3.19 7.99
C GLY A 128 7.36 -2.11 8.39
N PHE A 129 7.34 -0.94 7.75
CA PHE A 129 6.37 0.11 8.08
C PHE A 129 4.92 -0.33 7.83
N PHE A 130 4.60 -0.81 6.63
CA PHE A 130 3.24 -1.22 6.28
C PHE A 130 2.73 -2.39 7.14
N PRO A 131 3.41 -3.56 7.22
CA PRO A 131 2.96 -4.63 8.09
C PRO A 131 3.01 -4.22 9.57
N GLY A 132 3.90 -3.32 9.95
CA GLY A 132 3.94 -2.71 11.28
C GLY A 132 2.69 -1.89 11.60
N ALA A 133 2.20 -1.10 10.66
CA ALA A 133 0.94 -0.39 10.81
C ALA A 133 -0.26 -1.35 10.96
N ILE A 134 -0.30 -2.42 10.16
CA ILE A 134 -1.34 -3.46 10.28
C ILE A 134 -1.27 -4.16 11.64
N LEU A 135 -0.06 -4.48 12.12
CA LEU A 135 0.13 -5.02 13.46
C LEU A 135 -0.36 -4.03 14.53
N PHE A 136 0.01 -2.74 14.43
CA PHE A 136 -0.48 -1.71 15.35
C PHE A 136 -2.01 -1.66 15.38
N LEU A 137 -2.67 -1.72 14.22
CA LEU A 137 -4.12 -1.78 14.15
C LEU A 137 -4.68 -3.01 14.87
N SER A 138 -4.00 -4.15 14.83
CA SER A 138 -4.41 -5.36 15.55
C SER A 138 -4.28 -5.27 17.06
N LEU A 139 -3.45 -4.35 17.56
CA LEU A 139 -3.33 -4.06 19.00
C LEU A 139 -4.46 -3.17 19.53
N TRP A 140 -5.22 -2.52 18.64
CA TRP A 140 -6.24 -1.54 19.00
C TRP A 140 -7.64 -1.90 18.57
N PHE A 141 -7.79 -2.70 17.50
CA PHE A 141 -9.08 -2.98 16.88
C PHE A 141 -9.37 -4.48 16.88
N PRO A 142 -10.46 -4.92 17.54
CA PRO A 142 -10.96 -6.28 17.42
C PRO A 142 -11.23 -6.67 15.97
N ASP A 143 -11.19 -7.97 15.66
CA ASP A 143 -11.31 -8.51 14.29
C ASP A 143 -12.54 -7.98 13.54
N ARG A 144 -13.67 -7.83 14.25
CA ARG A 144 -14.91 -7.29 13.67
C ARG A 144 -14.80 -5.84 13.14
N HIS A 145 -13.90 -5.02 13.71
CA HIS A 145 -13.68 -3.62 13.31
C HIS A 145 -12.45 -3.44 12.41
N ARG A 146 -11.52 -4.40 12.44
CA ARG A 146 -10.21 -4.32 11.78
C ARG A 146 -10.29 -4.16 10.27
N ALA A 147 -11.19 -4.92 9.62
CA ALA A 147 -11.35 -4.84 8.16
C ALA A 147 -11.75 -3.42 7.69
N GLY A 148 -12.68 -2.77 8.41
CA GLY A 148 -13.11 -1.41 8.08
C GLY A 148 -12.01 -0.37 8.27
N VAL A 149 -11.18 -0.53 9.30
CA VAL A 149 -10.07 0.39 9.60
C VAL A 149 -8.91 0.20 8.63
N THR A 150 -8.57 -1.06 8.31
CA THR A 150 -7.55 -1.38 7.31
C THR A 150 -7.95 -0.84 5.93
N GLY A 151 -9.24 -0.90 5.57
CA GLY A 151 -9.74 -0.32 4.31
C GLY A 151 -9.48 1.19 4.18
N LEU A 152 -9.46 1.94 5.30
CA LEU A 152 -9.11 3.36 5.30
C LEU A 152 -7.63 3.60 4.95
N PHE A 153 -6.75 2.66 5.22
CA PHE A 153 -5.33 2.78 4.88
C PHE A 153 -5.10 2.89 3.37
N TYR A 154 -5.90 2.18 2.56
CA TYR A 154 -5.76 2.26 1.10
C TYR A 154 -6.13 3.64 0.52
N ILE A 155 -6.87 4.46 1.27
CA ILE A 155 -7.18 5.86 0.90
C ILE A 155 -5.94 6.75 1.03
N ALA A 156 -4.99 6.41 1.90
CA ALA A 156 -3.80 7.22 2.13
C ALA A 156 -2.92 7.35 0.87
N THR A 157 -2.82 6.30 0.05
CA THR A 157 -2.03 6.35 -1.18
C THR A 157 -2.52 7.42 -2.17
N PRO A 158 -3.81 7.41 -2.60
CA PRO A 158 -4.31 8.51 -3.43
C PRO A 158 -4.16 9.88 -2.77
N LEU A 159 -4.41 10.00 -1.45
CA LEU A 159 -4.24 11.27 -0.74
C LEU A 159 -2.78 11.75 -0.78
N ALA A 160 -1.81 10.84 -0.63
CA ALA A 160 -0.39 11.17 -0.72
C ALA A 160 -0.04 11.83 -2.05
N PHE A 161 -0.55 11.29 -3.16
CA PHE A 161 -0.29 11.84 -4.48
C PHE A 161 -1.12 13.08 -4.80
N ILE A 162 -2.38 13.18 -4.33
CA ILE A 162 -3.21 14.37 -4.52
C ILE A 162 -2.58 15.61 -3.88
N PHE A 163 -2.09 15.47 -2.66
CA PHE A 163 -1.46 16.57 -1.93
C PHE A 163 0.06 16.64 -2.17
N GLY A 164 0.71 15.50 -2.24
CA GLY A 164 2.16 15.42 -2.37
C GLY A 164 2.65 15.85 -3.74
N SER A 165 1.99 15.45 -4.84
CA SER A 165 2.47 15.81 -6.18
C SER A 165 2.55 17.32 -6.41
N PRO A 166 1.55 18.15 -6.03
CA PRO A 166 1.69 19.60 -6.10
C PRO A 166 2.79 20.15 -5.18
N ILE A 167 2.94 19.58 -3.97
CA ILE A 167 3.98 19.98 -3.02
C ILE A 167 5.36 19.67 -3.60
N SER A 168 5.61 18.45 -4.05
CA SER A 168 6.88 18.06 -4.68
C SER A 168 7.17 18.92 -5.91
N GLY A 169 6.15 19.18 -6.76
CA GLY A 169 6.30 20.07 -7.90
C GLY A 169 6.62 21.52 -7.53
N LEU A 170 6.02 22.04 -6.45
CA LEU A 170 6.34 23.36 -5.91
C LEU A 170 7.79 23.42 -5.39
N LEU A 171 8.23 22.40 -4.66
CA LEU A 171 9.58 22.35 -4.09
C LEU A 171 10.64 22.24 -5.19
N LEU A 172 10.38 21.50 -6.27
CA LEU A 172 11.26 21.47 -7.44
C LEU A 172 11.42 22.85 -8.09
N GLY A 173 10.42 23.73 -7.99
CA GLY A 173 10.48 25.10 -8.48
C GLY A 173 11.33 26.06 -7.64
N ILE A 174 11.79 25.66 -6.44
CA ILE A 174 12.67 26.48 -5.57
C ILE A 174 14.16 26.29 -6.01
N ASP A 175 14.42 26.21 -7.27
CA ASP A 175 15.74 25.97 -7.81
C ASP A 175 16.68 27.16 -7.60
N GLY A 176 17.94 26.90 -7.16
CA GLY A 176 18.97 27.91 -6.92
C GLY A 176 18.85 28.66 -5.59
N VAL A 177 17.77 28.54 -4.84
CA VAL A 177 17.61 29.22 -3.53
C VAL A 177 18.57 28.58 -2.51
N GLY A 178 19.35 29.42 -1.83
CA GLY A 178 20.35 28.99 -0.84
C GLY A 178 21.48 28.14 -1.43
N GLY A 179 21.68 28.18 -2.75
CA GLY A 179 22.69 27.37 -3.44
C GLY A 179 22.31 25.90 -3.63
N LEU A 180 21.06 25.55 -3.38
CA LEU A 180 20.54 24.19 -3.55
C LEU A 180 19.62 24.13 -4.79
N PHE A 181 19.64 22.98 -5.46
CA PHE A 181 18.70 22.67 -6.54
C PHE A 181 17.32 22.28 -6.00
N GLY A 182 16.29 22.39 -6.82
CA GLY A 182 14.90 22.09 -6.41
C GLY A 182 14.73 20.69 -5.85
N TYR A 183 15.35 19.66 -6.49
CA TYR A 183 15.28 18.28 -5.97
C TYR A 183 15.93 18.13 -4.59
N GLN A 184 16.97 18.91 -4.28
CA GLN A 184 17.61 18.90 -2.96
C GLN A 184 16.68 19.48 -1.89
N TRP A 185 15.98 20.58 -2.20
CA TRP A 185 14.95 21.13 -1.32
C TRP A 185 13.81 20.15 -1.08
N MET A 186 13.36 19.46 -2.13
CA MET A 186 12.28 18.47 -2.02
C MET A 186 12.68 17.33 -1.08
N PHE A 187 13.81 16.67 -1.31
CA PHE A 187 14.27 15.59 -0.43
C PHE A 187 14.53 16.06 1.01
N LEU A 188 15.12 17.22 1.20
CA LEU A 188 15.40 17.77 2.51
C LEU A 188 14.11 18.02 3.30
N LEU A 189 13.17 18.76 2.73
CA LEU A 189 11.97 19.20 3.44
C LEU A 189 11.00 18.04 3.67
N GLU A 190 10.76 17.21 2.66
CA GLU A 190 9.86 16.05 2.78
C GLU A 190 10.45 15.00 3.74
N GLY A 191 11.77 14.73 3.67
CA GLY A 191 12.46 13.81 4.57
C GLY A 191 12.46 14.29 6.02
N LEU A 192 12.77 15.57 6.27
CA LEU A 192 12.73 16.12 7.62
C LEU A 192 11.29 16.17 8.18
N ALA A 193 10.30 16.48 7.34
CA ALA A 193 8.89 16.45 7.75
C ALA A 193 8.45 15.01 8.13
N ALA A 194 8.86 14.00 7.37
CA ALA A 194 8.63 12.59 7.71
C ALA A 194 9.28 12.21 9.05
N SER A 195 10.53 12.66 9.28
CA SER A 195 11.23 12.45 10.55
C SER A 195 10.52 13.14 11.71
N ALA A 196 10.06 14.38 11.52
CA ALA A 196 9.30 15.12 12.54
C ALA A 196 7.98 14.41 12.90
N VAL A 197 7.23 13.92 11.90
CA VAL A 197 6.03 13.09 12.14
C VAL A 197 6.40 11.82 12.90
N GLY A 198 7.54 11.19 12.59
CA GLY A 198 8.08 10.06 13.32
C GLY A 198 8.32 10.35 14.80
N VAL A 199 8.90 11.51 15.12
CA VAL A 199 9.08 11.94 16.51
C VAL A 199 7.73 12.19 17.20
N VAL A 200 6.79 12.84 16.52
CA VAL A 200 5.42 13.06 17.05
C VAL A 200 4.71 11.73 17.34
N ALA A 201 5.01 10.66 16.58
CA ALA A 201 4.45 9.34 16.84
C ALA A 201 4.73 8.81 18.25
N LEU A 202 5.88 9.18 18.86
CA LEU A 202 6.18 8.81 20.24
C LEU A 202 5.17 9.37 21.26
N PHE A 203 4.54 10.48 20.94
CA PHE A 203 3.59 11.15 21.84
C PHE A 203 2.16 10.73 21.56
N VAL A 204 1.81 10.52 20.29
CA VAL A 204 0.46 10.21 19.83
C VAL A 204 0.14 8.73 19.94
N LEU A 205 1.05 7.85 19.49
CA LEU A 205 0.84 6.41 19.51
C LEU A 205 1.02 5.84 20.93
N LYS A 206 0.25 4.81 21.23
CA LYS A 206 0.36 4.02 22.47
C LYS A 206 0.36 2.54 22.09
N ASP A 207 1.08 1.70 22.82
CA ASP A 207 1.26 0.27 22.50
C ASP A 207 0.02 -0.60 22.78
N GLY A 208 -1.10 0.01 23.13
CA GLY A 208 -2.37 -0.68 23.33
C GLY A 208 -3.33 0.08 24.25
N PRO A 209 -4.58 -0.39 24.37
CA PRO A 209 -5.63 0.28 25.14
C PRO A 209 -5.26 0.50 26.61
N ALA A 210 -4.57 -0.44 27.25
CA ALA A 210 -4.17 -0.36 28.66
C ALA A 210 -3.36 0.91 29.00
N LYS A 211 -2.64 1.50 28.02
CA LYS A 211 -1.83 2.73 28.19
C LYS A 211 -2.55 3.99 27.68
N ALA A 212 -3.84 3.91 27.35
CA ALA A 212 -4.61 5.01 26.76
C ALA A 212 -5.37 5.80 27.83
N HIS A 213 -4.77 6.88 28.33
CA HIS A 213 -5.39 7.75 29.35
C HIS A 213 -6.64 8.51 28.87
N TRP A 214 -6.92 8.49 27.56
CA TRP A 214 -8.10 9.13 26.95
C TRP A 214 -9.31 8.18 26.81
N LEU A 215 -9.17 6.91 27.20
CA LEU A 215 -10.27 5.97 27.40
C LEU A 215 -10.69 5.96 28.87
N ASP A 216 -12.00 5.82 29.11
CA ASP A 216 -12.52 5.58 30.45
C ASP A 216 -12.03 4.21 30.95
N GLU A 217 -11.97 4.02 32.26
CA GLU A 217 -11.39 2.80 32.84
C GLU A 217 -12.18 1.53 32.43
N ASP A 218 -13.51 1.62 32.40
CA ASP A 218 -14.38 0.52 31.96
C ASP A 218 -14.14 0.22 30.45
N GLU A 219 -14.04 1.24 29.61
CA GLU A 219 -13.76 1.08 28.18
C GLU A 219 -12.39 0.43 27.94
N ARG A 220 -11.37 0.90 28.66
CA ARG A 220 -10.00 0.41 28.60
C ARG A 220 -9.93 -1.07 28.98
N THR A 221 -10.58 -1.44 30.08
CA THR A 221 -10.61 -2.81 30.58
C THR A 221 -11.37 -3.72 29.62
N ALA A 222 -12.54 -3.31 29.14
CA ALA A 222 -13.36 -4.09 28.23
C ALA A 222 -12.64 -4.33 26.89
N LEU A 223 -12.04 -3.30 26.31
CA LEU A 223 -11.30 -3.41 25.05
C LEU A 223 -10.04 -4.28 25.19
N ALA A 224 -9.29 -4.12 26.28
CA ALA A 224 -8.11 -4.94 26.54
C ALA A 224 -8.48 -6.42 26.70
N ALA A 225 -9.53 -6.72 27.45
CA ALA A 225 -10.00 -8.09 27.64
C ALA A 225 -10.46 -8.76 26.34
N GLU A 226 -11.18 -8.06 25.44
CA GLU A 226 -11.58 -8.60 24.13
C GLU A 226 -10.37 -8.89 23.25
N LEU A 227 -9.41 -7.96 23.18
CA LEU A 227 -8.19 -8.14 22.40
C LEU A 227 -7.30 -9.27 22.94
N ASP A 228 -7.21 -9.44 24.25
CA ASP A 228 -6.44 -10.51 24.88
C ASP A 228 -7.10 -11.88 24.64
N ALA A 229 -8.43 -11.97 24.71
CA ALA A 229 -9.17 -13.18 24.37
C ALA A 229 -8.94 -13.59 22.88
N GLU A 230 -9.01 -12.62 21.94
CA GLU A 230 -8.68 -12.88 20.54
C GLU A 230 -7.23 -13.36 20.34
N ARG A 231 -6.27 -12.79 21.10
CA ARG A 231 -4.85 -13.20 21.02
C ARG A 231 -4.65 -14.63 21.53
N GLN A 232 -5.27 -15.00 22.66
CA GLN A 232 -5.19 -16.34 23.22
C GLN A 232 -5.72 -17.38 22.23
N LEU A 233 -6.89 -17.15 21.65
CA LEU A 233 -7.47 -18.03 20.62
C LEU A 233 -6.55 -18.19 19.40
N LYS A 234 -5.85 -17.12 18.99
CA LYS A 234 -4.91 -17.18 17.88
C LYS A 234 -3.62 -17.91 18.24
N GLN A 235 -3.13 -17.79 19.48
CA GLN A 235 -1.91 -18.47 19.94
C GLN A 235 -2.08 -19.98 20.07
N GLU A 236 -3.23 -20.44 20.56
CA GLU A 236 -3.55 -21.87 20.66
C GLU A 236 -3.51 -22.59 19.30
N HIS A 237 -3.74 -21.84 18.21
CA HIS A 237 -3.71 -22.37 16.84
C HIS A 237 -2.38 -22.11 16.10
N SER A 238 -1.36 -21.52 16.78
CA SER A 238 -0.10 -21.07 16.15
C SER A 238 1.03 -22.09 16.27
N GLY A 239 1.32 -22.82 15.22
CA GLY A 239 2.55 -23.63 15.08
C GLY A 239 3.48 -23.12 13.97
N ALA A 240 4.77 -22.92 14.25
CA ALA A 240 5.78 -22.47 13.27
C ALA A 240 5.87 -23.38 12.02
N ARG A 241 5.47 -24.64 12.12
CA ARG A 241 5.39 -25.58 10.97
C ARG A 241 4.34 -25.15 9.92
N HIS A 242 3.30 -24.43 10.30
CA HIS A 242 2.26 -23.97 9.38
C HIS A 242 2.73 -22.76 8.53
N ALA A 243 3.67 -21.96 9.02
CA ALA A 243 4.24 -20.85 8.27
C ALA A 243 5.02 -21.31 7.02
N LEU A 244 5.83 -22.36 7.17
CA LEU A 244 6.60 -22.94 6.04
C LEU A 244 5.71 -23.71 5.05
N SER A 245 4.60 -24.28 5.49
CA SER A 245 3.64 -24.94 4.59
C SER A 245 2.86 -23.94 3.72
N ALA A 246 2.59 -22.73 4.24
CA ALA A 246 1.97 -21.67 3.46
C ALA A 246 2.82 -21.25 2.24
N LEU A 247 4.15 -21.31 2.35
CA LEU A 247 5.10 -21.03 1.25
C LEU A 247 4.88 -21.94 0.02
N LYS A 248 4.40 -23.15 0.22
CA LYS A 248 4.18 -24.15 -0.86
C LYS A 248 2.72 -24.23 -1.29
N HIS A 249 1.83 -23.45 -0.66
CA HIS A 249 0.41 -23.53 -0.96
C HIS A 249 0.12 -22.91 -2.34
N PRO A 250 -0.48 -23.64 -3.29
CA PRO A 250 -0.65 -23.16 -4.67
C PRO A 250 -1.48 -21.88 -4.77
N THR A 251 -2.44 -21.68 -3.88
CA THR A 251 -3.23 -20.44 -3.81
C THR A 251 -2.35 -19.23 -3.45
N VAL A 252 -1.42 -19.39 -2.49
CA VAL A 252 -0.51 -18.30 -2.08
C VAL A 252 0.45 -17.94 -3.21
N LEU A 253 1.00 -18.94 -3.90
CA LEU A 253 1.88 -18.73 -5.06
C LEU A 253 1.15 -18.05 -6.22
N LEU A 254 -0.08 -18.50 -6.53
CA LEU A 254 -0.90 -17.89 -7.57
C LEU A 254 -1.20 -16.42 -7.23
N PHE A 255 -1.67 -16.14 -6.01
CA PHE A 255 -1.95 -14.76 -5.60
C PHE A 255 -0.68 -13.91 -5.49
N GLY A 256 0.46 -14.49 -5.13
CA GLY A 256 1.76 -13.83 -5.18
C GLY A 256 2.15 -13.41 -6.60
N ALA A 257 1.99 -14.31 -7.57
CA ALA A 257 2.24 -14.01 -8.98
C ALA A 257 1.26 -12.95 -9.52
N LEU A 258 -0.03 -13.05 -9.20
CA LEU A 258 -1.03 -12.04 -9.55
C LEU A 258 -0.66 -10.67 -8.95
N PHE A 259 -0.26 -10.64 -7.67
CA PHE A 259 0.12 -9.38 -7.04
C PHE A 259 1.41 -8.79 -7.62
N ALA A 260 2.35 -9.63 -8.07
CA ALA A 260 3.53 -9.15 -8.78
C ALA A 260 3.16 -8.42 -10.08
N THR A 261 2.17 -8.91 -10.85
CA THR A 261 1.70 -8.19 -12.06
C THR A 261 1.01 -6.86 -11.72
N VAL A 262 0.29 -6.79 -10.61
CA VAL A 262 -0.30 -5.54 -10.11
C VAL A 262 0.79 -4.55 -9.72
N GLN A 263 1.83 -5.02 -9.05
CA GLN A 263 2.94 -4.17 -8.60
C GLN A 263 3.87 -3.74 -9.75
N LEU A 264 3.95 -4.50 -10.86
CA LEU A 264 4.59 -4.02 -12.08
C LEU A 264 3.96 -2.72 -12.59
N LEU A 265 2.62 -2.65 -12.65
CA LEU A 265 1.88 -1.44 -13.03
C LEU A 265 2.01 -0.34 -11.98
N ALA A 266 1.95 -0.70 -10.70
CA ALA A 266 2.06 0.27 -9.61
C ALA A 266 3.40 1.01 -9.66
N ALA A 267 4.51 0.32 -9.93
CA ALA A 267 5.82 0.94 -10.08
C ALA A 267 5.87 1.90 -11.28
N GLN A 268 5.23 1.55 -12.41
CA GLN A 268 5.17 2.45 -13.58
C GLN A 268 4.47 3.76 -13.24
N ILE A 269 3.31 3.68 -12.58
CA ILE A 269 2.55 4.86 -12.20
C ILE A 269 3.32 5.66 -11.13
N THR A 270 3.85 5.00 -10.12
CA THR A 270 4.54 5.69 -9.01
C THR A 270 5.79 6.45 -9.46
N PHE A 271 6.63 5.83 -10.30
CA PHE A 271 7.93 6.40 -10.65
C PHE A 271 7.94 7.21 -11.95
N TYR A 272 7.00 6.95 -12.85
CA TYR A 272 7.09 7.53 -14.22
C TYR A 272 5.89 8.39 -14.60
N LEU A 273 4.79 8.41 -13.81
CA LEU A 273 3.63 9.25 -14.13
C LEU A 273 3.98 10.76 -14.20
N PRO A 274 4.81 11.34 -13.29
CA PRO A 274 5.21 12.73 -13.41
C PRO A 274 5.94 13.03 -14.72
N THR A 275 6.92 12.19 -15.10
CA THR A 275 7.66 12.34 -16.37
C THR A 275 6.74 12.16 -17.59
N GLN A 276 5.83 11.18 -17.55
CA GLN A 276 4.90 10.94 -18.65
C GLN A 276 3.95 12.12 -18.85
N ILE A 277 3.44 12.72 -17.79
CA ILE A 277 2.58 13.92 -17.87
C ILE A 277 3.39 15.13 -18.34
N SER A 278 4.63 15.30 -17.85
CA SER A 278 5.57 16.33 -18.30
C SER A 278 5.78 16.25 -19.82
N GLU A 279 6.06 15.07 -20.36
CA GLU A 279 6.20 14.83 -21.81
C GLU A 279 4.90 15.13 -22.59
N LEU A 280 3.75 14.75 -22.04
CA LEU A 280 2.44 14.98 -22.69
C LEU A 280 2.07 16.45 -22.81
N VAL A 281 2.43 17.28 -21.81
CA VAL A 281 2.09 18.71 -21.81
C VAL A 281 3.25 19.58 -22.32
N GLY A 282 4.43 19.00 -22.54
CA GLY A 282 5.62 19.72 -23.01
C GLY A 282 6.19 20.70 -21.97
N ALA A 283 6.00 20.44 -20.68
CA ALA A 283 6.47 21.27 -19.59
C ALA A 283 7.43 20.47 -18.69
N GLY A 284 8.44 21.13 -18.10
CA GLY A 284 9.31 20.50 -17.10
C GLY A 284 8.55 20.05 -15.86
N VAL A 285 9.07 19.07 -15.13
CA VAL A 285 8.45 18.56 -13.90
C VAL A 285 8.50 19.64 -12.82
N GLY A 286 7.35 20.24 -12.52
CA GLY A 286 7.16 21.32 -11.57
C GLY A 286 5.74 21.38 -11.04
N LEU A 287 5.31 22.53 -10.52
CA LEU A 287 3.98 22.71 -9.91
C LEU A 287 2.85 22.37 -10.88
N GLU A 288 2.92 22.78 -12.15
CA GLU A 288 1.89 22.51 -13.15
C GLU A 288 1.74 21.01 -13.36
N VAL A 289 2.83 20.30 -13.60
CA VAL A 289 2.84 18.84 -13.73
C VAL A 289 2.38 18.17 -12.43
N GLY A 290 2.79 18.67 -11.28
CA GLY A 290 2.33 18.19 -9.96
C GLY A 290 0.80 18.27 -9.78
N LEU A 291 0.19 19.40 -10.20
CA LEU A 291 -1.27 19.57 -10.19
C LEU A 291 -1.96 18.63 -11.17
N LEU A 292 -1.41 18.43 -12.36
CA LEU A 292 -1.95 17.50 -13.35
C LEU A 292 -1.82 16.04 -12.89
N VAL A 293 -0.75 15.66 -12.21
CA VAL A 293 -0.59 14.33 -11.59
C VAL A 293 -1.67 14.08 -10.54
N ALA A 294 -2.10 15.10 -9.78
CA ALA A 294 -3.15 14.95 -8.77
C ALA A 294 -4.52 14.54 -9.37
N VAL A 295 -4.78 14.84 -10.66
CA VAL A 295 -6.07 14.54 -11.30
C VAL A 295 -6.33 13.04 -11.44
N PRO A 296 -5.45 12.20 -12.03
CA PRO A 296 -5.60 10.74 -12.03
C PRO A 296 -5.72 10.14 -10.62
N TRP A 297 -5.00 10.68 -9.64
CA TRP A 297 -5.08 10.20 -8.27
C TRP A 297 -6.39 10.56 -7.57
N THR A 298 -7.03 11.67 -7.94
CA THR A 298 -8.39 11.99 -7.48
C THR A 298 -9.40 10.97 -8.02
N CYS A 299 -9.28 10.57 -9.28
CA CYS A 299 -10.08 9.48 -9.85
C CYS A 299 -9.81 8.15 -9.12
N ALA A 300 -8.55 7.86 -8.79
CA ALA A 300 -8.16 6.69 -8.02
C ALA A 300 -8.77 6.67 -6.62
N LEU A 301 -8.81 7.81 -5.92
CA LEU A 301 -9.45 7.93 -4.61
C LEU A 301 -10.93 7.53 -4.66
N ILE A 302 -11.66 8.06 -5.63
CA ILE A 302 -13.08 7.74 -5.83
C ILE A 302 -13.25 6.26 -6.15
N ALA A 303 -12.45 5.73 -7.07
CA ALA A 303 -12.51 4.34 -7.52
C ALA A 303 -12.16 3.35 -6.38
N THR A 304 -11.16 3.65 -5.56
CA THR A 304 -10.78 2.84 -4.38
C THR A 304 -11.92 2.69 -3.38
N ILE A 305 -12.82 3.67 -3.31
CA ILE A 305 -13.96 3.65 -2.39
C ILE A 305 -15.19 2.98 -3.04
N VAL A 306 -15.49 3.32 -4.27
CA VAL A 306 -16.75 2.93 -4.94
C VAL A 306 -16.69 1.51 -5.48
N VAL A 307 -15.61 1.16 -6.18
CA VAL A 307 -15.51 -0.13 -6.91
C VAL A 307 -15.51 -1.34 -5.99
N PRO A 308 -14.77 -1.39 -4.88
CA PRO A 308 -14.83 -2.53 -3.96
C PRO A 308 -16.20 -2.69 -3.28
N ARG A 309 -16.88 -1.56 -2.98
CA ARG A 309 -18.25 -1.60 -2.44
C ARG A 309 -19.25 -2.18 -3.45
N TYR A 310 -19.13 -1.79 -4.73
CA TYR A 310 -19.92 -2.37 -5.81
C TYR A 310 -19.67 -3.87 -5.93
N ALA A 311 -18.38 -4.28 -5.96
CA ALA A 311 -17.98 -5.68 -6.03
C ALA A 311 -18.54 -6.52 -4.87
N ALA A 312 -18.51 -5.96 -3.65
CA ALA A 312 -19.05 -6.61 -2.45
C ALA A 312 -20.58 -6.77 -2.50
N ARG A 313 -21.29 -5.72 -2.95
CA ARG A 313 -22.77 -5.75 -3.04
C ARG A 313 -23.28 -6.71 -4.12
N THR A 314 -22.56 -6.83 -5.22
CA THR A 314 -22.96 -7.66 -6.37
C THR A 314 -22.41 -9.09 -6.32
N GLY A 315 -21.54 -9.40 -5.36
CA GLY A 315 -20.84 -10.69 -5.31
C GLY A 315 -19.84 -10.93 -6.47
N ARG A 316 -19.61 -9.92 -7.33
CA ARG A 316 -18.80 -10.04 -8.56
C ARG A 316 -17.33 -9.64 -8.34
N MET A 317 -16.73 -10.08 -7.24
CA MET A 317 -15.35 -9.68 -6.88
C MET A 317 -14.32 -9.98 -7.97
N ARG A 318 -14.36 -11.21 -8.57
CA ARG A 318 -13.37 -11.65 -9.55
C ARG A 318 -13.46 -10.86 -10.86
N SER A 319 -14.66 -10.72 -11.41
CA SER A 319 -14.88 -9.97 -12.65
C SER A 319 -14.55 -8.48 -12.45
N THR A 320 -14.87 -7.92 -11.29
CA THR A 320 -14.49 -6.53 -10.96
C THR A 320 -12.98 -6.38 -10.88
N ALA A 321 -12.27 -7.32 -10.23
CA ALA A 321 -10.80 -7.30 -10.19
C ALA A 321 -10.18 -7.43 -11.58
N ALA A 322 -10.68 -8.36 -12.41
CA ALA A 322 -10.21 -8.54 -13.78
C ALA A 322 -10.43 -7.27 -14.64
N ILE A 323 -11.63 -6.70 -14.61
CA ILE A 323 -11.96 -5.48 -15.38
C ILE A 323 -11.09 -4.32 -14.90
N ALA A 324 -10.95 -4.13 -13.59
CA ALA A 324 -10.11 -3.05 -13.04
C ALA A 324 -8.64 -3.20 -13.45
N GLY A 325 -8.10 -4.43 -13.41
CA GLY A 325 -6.74 -4.74 -13.89
C GLY A 325 -6.57 -4.53 -15.39
N LEU A 326 -7.56 -4.95 -16.21
CA LEU A 326 -7.54 -4.71 -17.65
C LEU A 326 -7.61 -3.21 -17.96
N THR A 327 -8.47 -2.46 -17.28
CA THR A 327 -8.57 -1.00 -17.43
C THR A 327 -7.22 -0.33 -17.12
N ALA A 328 -6.54 -0.78 -16.05
CA ALA A 328 -5.23 -0.26 -15.70
C ALA A 328 -4.17 -0.58 -16.77
N ALA A 329 -4.06 -1.84 -17.18
CA ALA A 329 -3.03 -2.30 -18.10
C ALA A 329 -3.22 -1.74 -19.52
N VAL A 330 -4.43 -1.84 -20.06
CA VAL A 330 -4.76 -1.31 -21.40
C VAL A 330 -4.70 0.21 -21.41
N GLY A 331 -5.21 0.86 -20.35
CA GLY A 331 -5.16 2.30 -20.22
C GLY A 331 -3.72 2.83 -20.20
N LEU A 332 -2.82 2.20 -19.43
CA LEU A 332 -1.41 2.61 -19.42
C LEU A 332 -0.77 2.46 -20.80
N PHE A 333 -1.03 1.36 -21.52
CA PHE A 333 -0.54 1.16 -22.87
C PHE A 333 -1.08 2.21 -23.86
N LEU A 334 -2.38 2.46 -23.85
CA LEU A 334 -3.00 3.41 -24.77
C LEU A 334 -2.57 4.85 -24.49
N SER A 335 -2.25 5.20 -23.26
CA SER A 335 -1.88 6.58 -22.89
C SER A 335 -0.61 7.08 -23.58
N ILE A 336 0.30 6.19 -23.99
CA ILE A 336 1.53 6.56 -24.71
C ILE A 336 1.32 6.64 -26.23
N HIS A 337 0.16 6.27 -26.75
CA HIS A 337 -0.16 6.24 -28.19
C HIS A 337 -1.29 7.20 -28.57
N THR A 338 -1.76 8.04 -27.65
CA THR A 338 -2.91 8.91 -27.85
C THR A 338 -2.54 10.39 -27.65
N PRO A 339 -3.26 11.33 -28.31
CA PRO A 339 -3.05 12.76 -28.08
C PRO A 339 -3.28 13.20 -26.65
N THR A 340 -2.64 14.29 -26.22
CA THR A 340 -2.53 14.76 -24.83
C THR A 340 -3.83 14.70 -24.04
N LEU A 341 -4.95 15.25 -24.53
CA LEU A 341 -6.22 15.25 -23.79
C LEU A 341 -6.78 13.83 -23.59
N ALA A 342 -6.72 13.01 -24.66
CA ALA A 342 -7.16 11.62 -24.57
C ALA A 342 -6.26 10.80 -23.65
N ALA A 343 -4.94 11.00 -23.71
CA ALA A 343 -3.98 10.37 -22.83
C ALA A 343 -4.25 10.68 -21.35
N MET A 344 -4.55 11.93 -21.01
CA MET A 344 -4.91 12.33 -19.64
C MET A 344 -6.18 11.62 -19.13
N ILE A 345 -7.22 11.55 -19.96
CA ILE A 345 -8.47 10.82 -19.60
C ILE A 345 -8.17 9.33 -19.40
N ILE A 346 -7.38 8.73 -20.30
CA ILE A 346 -7.00 7.33 -20.24
C ILE A 346 -6.14 7.05 -19.01
N LEU A 347 -5.21 7.94 -18.66
CA LEU A 347 -4.41 7.85 -17.43
C LEU A 347 -5.28 7.92 -16.17
N CYS A 348 -6.31 8.77 -16.15
CA CYS A 348 -7.28 8.80 -15.04
C CYS A 348 -7.96 7.43 -14.87
N LEU A 349 -8.38 6.79 -15.97
CA LEU A 349 -8.98 5.46 -15.92
C LEU A 349 -7.96 4.38 -15.51
N ALA A 350 -6.73 4.46 -16.01
CA ALA A 350 -5.68 3.50 -15.70
C ALA A 350 -5.31 3.52 -14.21
N VAL A 351 -5.08 4.71 -13.64
CA VAL A 351 -4.75 4.88 -12.22
C VAL A 351 -5.94 4.48 -11.35
N ALA A 352 -7.15 4.90 -11.72
CA ALA A 352 -8.39 4.51 -11.03
C ALA A 352 -8.59 2.98 -11.02
N GLY A 353 -8.38 2.31 -12.16
CA GLY A 353 -8.47 0.86 -12.28
C GLY A 353 -7.48 0.15 -11.37
N LEU A 354 -6.21 0.55 -11.38
CA LEU A 354 -5.18 -0.06 -10.56
C LEU A 354 -5.47 0.05 -9.06
N TRP A 355 -5.87 1.25 -8.60
CA TRP A 355 -6.13 1.46 -7.16
C TRP A 355 -7.47 0.89 -6.71
N ALA A 356 -8.46 0.75 -7.58
CA ALA A 356 -9.68 -0.01 -7.31
C ALA A 356 -9.42 -1.53 -7.20
N LEU A 357 -8.45 -2.05 -7.96
CA LEU A 357 -8.05 -3.44 -7.91
C LEU A 357 -7.44 -3.83 -6.55
N GLN A 358 -6.63 -2.96 -5.94
CA GLN A 358 -5.89 -3.26 -4.70
C GLN A 358 -6.78 -3.80 -3.55
N PRO A 359 -7.79 -3.07 -3.05
CA PRO A 359 -8.64 -3.58 -1.97
C PRO A 359 -9.48 -4.79 -2.40
N THR A 360 -9.88 -4.87 -3.66
CA THR A 360 -10.62 -6.03 -4.21
C THR A 360 -9.74 -7.27 -4.23
N PHE A 361 -8.47 -7.15 -4.60
CA PHE A 361 -7.47 -8.20 -4.57
C PHE A 361 -7.29 -8.80 -3.17
N TRP A 362 -7.07 -7.93 -2.17
CA TRP A 362 -6.87 -8.37 -0.79
C TRP A 362 -8.11 -9.05 -0.22
N THR A 363 -9.31 -8.58 -0.56
CA THR A 363 -10.57 -9.23 -0.18
C THR A 363 -10.69 -10.62 -0.82
N LEU A 364 -10.32 -10.77 -2.10
CA LEU A 364 -10.29 -12.06 -2.78
C LEU A 364 -9.32 -13.04 -2.13
N LEU A 365 -8.15 -12.59 -1.71
CA LEU A 365 -7.17 -13.42 -1.02
C LEU A 365 -7.67 -13.83 0.36
N THR A 366 -8.10 -12.88 1.19
CA THR A 366 -8.55 -13.14 2.57
C THR A 366 -9.75 -14.08 2.63
N ASN A 367 -10.63 -14.06 1.64
CA ASN A 367 -11.77 -14.97 1.55
C ASN A 367 -11.37 -16.42 1.20
N ARG A 368 -10.11 -16.66 0.79
CA ARG A 368 -9.62 -18.01 0.38
C ARG A 368 -8.59 -18.58 1.33
N VAL A 369 -7.95 -17.74 2.12
CA VAL A 369 -6.94 -18.16 3.07
C VAL A 369 -7.49 -17.96 4.47
N ALA A 370 -7.85 -19.06 5.15
CA ALA A 370 -8.46 -19.03 6.48
C ALA A 370 -7.44 -19.32 7.59
N GLY A 371 -7.74 -18.86 8.80
CA GLY A 371 -6.96 -19.19 10.00
C GLY A 371 -5.55 -18.60 10.00
N LEU A 372 -4.62 -19.33 10.60
CA LEU A 372 -3.23 -18.88 10.78
C LEU A 372 -2.43 -18.82 9.48
N ALA A 373 -2.76 -19.70 8.52
CA ALA A 373 -2.20 -19.67 7.17
C ALA A 373 -2.50 -18.33 6.46
N ALA A 374 -3.56 -17.61 6.88
CA ALA A 374 -3.91 -16.32 6.32
C ALA A 374 -2.84 -15.26 6.60
N VAL A 375 -2.34 -15.14 7.83
CA VAL A 375 -1.36 -14.09 8.19
C VAL A 375 -0.05 -14.30 7.43
N THR A 376 0.47 -15.54 7.44
CA THR A 376 1.70 -15.88 6.72
C THR A 376 1.52 -15.83 5.22
N GLY A 377 0.36 -16.29 4.71
CA GLY A 377 0.03 -16.24 3.29
C GLY A 377 -0.08 -14.81 2.77
N ILE A 378 -0.71 -13.89 3.52
CA ILE A 378 -0.80 -12.47 3.17
C ILE A 378 0.59 -11.83 3.13
N ALA A 379 1.43 -12.07 4.14
CA ALA A 379 2.80 -11.55 4.17
C ALA A 379 3.61 -12.08 2.98
N MET A 380 3.48 -13.37 2.66
CA MET A 380 4.15 -13.98 1.51
C MET A 380 3.70 -13.39 0.18
N VAL A 381 2.39 -13.24 -0.01
CA VAL A 381 1.83 -12.60 -1.22
C VAL A 381 2.34 -11.18 -1.36
N ASN A 382 2.44 -10.41 -0.26
CA ASN A 382 3.00 -9.07 -0.27
C ASN A 382 4.48 -9.06 -0.69
N SER A 383 5.30 -9.92 -0.11
CA SER A 383 6.73 -10.03 -0.44
C SER A 383 6.94 -10.47 -1.90
N LEU A 384 6.20 -11.48 -2.38
CA LEU A 384 6.23 -11.90 -3.79
C LEU A 384 5.76 -10.79 -4.72
N GLY A 385 4.72 -10.04 -4.34
CA GLY A 385 4.24 -8.90 -5.09
C GLY A 385 5.30 -7.81 -5.26
N ASN A 386 6.05 -7.50 -4.21
CA ASN A 386 7.12 -6.50 -4.27
C ASN A 386 8.25 -6.84 -5.25
N ILE A 387 8.37 -8.11 -5.70
CA ILE A 387 9.24 -8.46 -6.83
C ILE A 387 8.82 -7.69 -8.11
N GLY A 388 7.51 -7.47 -8.30
CA GLY A 388 7.00 -6.64 -9.40
C GLY A 388 7.58 -5.22 -9.36
N ASN A 389 7.57 -4.57 -8.19
CA ASN A 389 8.19 -3.26 -8.00
C ASN A 389 9.71 -3.27 -8.24
N LEU A 390 10.39 -4.34 -7.79
CA LEU A 390 11.84 -4.51 -7.96
C LEU A 390 12.24 -4.61 -9.44
N VAL A 391 11.48 -5.35 -10.25
CA VAL A 391 11.89 -5.62 -11.65
C VAL A 391 11.32 -4.63 -12.65
N SER A 392 10.19 -3.97 -12.35
CA SER A 392 9.46 -3.11 -13.30
C SER A 392 10.29 -1.99 -13.91
N PRO A 393 11.07 -1.17 -13.16
CA PRO A 393 11.86 -0.11 -13.73
C PRO A 393 12.94 -0.63 -14.71
N ASN A 394 13.59 -1.75 -14.36
CA ASN A 394 14.62 -2.35 -15.21
C ASN A 394 14.04 -2.97 -16.48
N ILE A 395 12.88 -3.65 -16.40
CA ILE A 395 12.17 -4.15 -17.59
C ILE A 395 11.86 -2.98 -18.54
N ARG A 396 11.34 -1.87 -17.99
CA ARG A 396 11.03 -0.68 -18.79
C ARG A 396 12.27 -0.16 -19.52
N THR A 397 13.33 0.13 -18.79
CA THR A 397 14.53 0.74 -19.36
C THR A 397 15.22 -0.20 -20.37
N TRP A 398 15.35 -1.50 -20.04
CA TRP A 398 15.91 -2.48 -20.95
C TRP A 398 15.10 -2.58 -22.25
N ALA A 399 13.80 -2.65 -22.17
CA ALA A 399 12.95 -2.78 -23.34
C ALA A 399 12.95 -1.50 -24.19
N ASP A 400 12.87 -0.32 -23.55
CA ASP A 400 12.89 0.95 -24.27
C ASP A 400 14.23 1.19 -24.99
N THR A 401 15.36 0.75 -24.41
CA THR A 401 16.68 0.85 -25.04
C THR A 401 16.93 -0.20 -26.15
N SER A 402 16.39 -1.42 -25.98
CA SER A 402 16.66 -2.55 -26.88
C SER A 402 15.65 -2.69 -28.01
N LEU A 403 14.38 -2.36 -27.77
CA LEU A 403 13.25 -2.58 -28.67
C LEU A 403 12.60 -1.29 -29.17
N GLY A 404 13.00 -0.14 -28.62
CA GLY A 404 12.49 1.17 -28.97
C GLY A 404 11.56 1.78 -27.92
N SER A 405 11.36 3.08 -28.01
CA SER A 405 10.57 3.87 -27.03
C SER A 405 9.14 3.31 -26.89
N GLY A 406 8.70 3.16 -25.63
CA GLY A 406 7.38 2.62 -25.29
C GLY A 406 7.30 1.09 -25.20
N ALA A 407 8.33 0.35 -25.66
CA ALA A 407 8.35 -1.11 -25.58
C ALA A 407 8.26 -1.61 -24.12
N GLY A 408 8.89 -0.91 -23.18
CA GLY A 408 8.82 -1.24 -21.76
C GLY A 408 7.40 -1.16 -21.19
N VAL A 409 6.69 -0.10 -21.51
CA VAL A 409 5.28 0.04 -21.12
C VAL A 409 4.42 -1.05 -21.77
N ALA A 410 4.67 -1.36 -23.05
CA ALA A 410 3.94 -2.41 -23.76
C ALA A 410 4.13 -3.80 -23.12
N ILE A 411 5.37 -4.18 -22.78
CA ILE A 411 5.67 -5.46 -22.13
C ILE A 411 5.02 -5.54 -20.74
N ILE A 412 5.16 -4.50 -19.93
CA ILE A 412 4.59 -4.47 -18.58
C ILE A 412 3.06 -4.52 -18.65
N SER A 413 2.45 -3.78 -19.59
CA SER A 413 1.00 -3.82 -19.79
C SER A 413 0.53 -5.20 -20.27
N ALA A 414 1.27 -5.86 -21.18
CA ALA A 414 0.94 -7.21 -21.61
C ALA A 414 0.99 -8.23 -20.46
N LEU A 415 2.03 -8.18 -19.63
CA LEU A 415 2.12 -9.03 -18.43
C LEU A 415 0.97 -8.77 -17.46
N ALA A 416 0.58 -7.51 -17.28
CA ALA A 416 -0.53 -7.14 -16.42
C ALA A 416 -1.89 -7.54 -17.00
N VAL A 417 -2.08 -7.52 -18.33
CA VAL A 417 -3.27 -8.07 -18.99
C VAL A 417 -3.38 -9.58 -18.70
N VAL A 418 -2.29 -10.34 -18.84
CA VAL A 418 -2.27 -11.75 -18.48
C VAL A 418 -2.67 -11.95 -17.02
N GLY A 419 -2.07 -11.17 -16.09
CA GLY A 419 -2.44 -11.18 -14.67
C GLY A 419 -3.92 -10.87 -14.44
N ALA A 420 -4.47 -9.86 -15.11
CA ALA A 420 -5.86 -9.49 -15.01
C ALA A 420 -6.82 -10.60 -15.53
N LEU A 421 -6.46 -11.27 -16.62
CA LEU A 421 -7.24 -12.39 -17.17
C LEU A 421 -7.21 -13.60 -16.24
N LEU A 422 -6.10 -13.84 -15.53
CA LEU A 422 -6.00 -14.94 -14.58
C LEU A 422 -6.97 -14.80 -13.39
N PHE A 423 -7.49 -13.60 -13.08
CA PHE A 423 -8.56 -13.46 -12.08
C PHE A 423 -9.84 -14.24 -12.46
N PHE A 424 -10.11 -14.46 -13.75
CA PHE A 424 -11.24 -15.28 -14.18
C PHE A 424 -11.03 -16.77 -13.91
N VAL A 425 -9.77 -17.24 -13.90
CA VAL A 425 -9.41 -18.64 -13.63
C VAL A 425 -9.40 -18.95 -12.13
N VAL A 426 -9.29 -17.94 -11.27
CA VAL A 426 -9.35 -18.12 -9.81
C VAL A 426 -10.71 -18.75 -9.44
N LYS A 427 -10.71 -19.92 -8.79
CA LYS A 427 -11.91 -20.63 -8.36
C LYS A 427 -12.83 -19.74 -7.51
N ARG A 428 -14.14 -19.94 -7.57
CA ARG A 428 -15.09 -19.23 -6.69
C ARG A 428 -14.84 -19.61 -5.24
N SER A 429 -14.96 -18.63 -4.32
CA SER A 429 -15.02 -18.96 -2.90
C SER A 429 -16.41 -19.51 -2.54
N PRO A 430 -16.55 -20.30 -1.46
CA PRO A 430 -17.87 -20.77 -1.00
C PRO A 430 -18.86 -19.62 -0.79
N ALA A 431 -18.39 -18.45 -0.32
CA ALA A 431 -19.23 -17.27 -0.15
C ALA A 431 -19.71 -16.67 -1.50
N GLU A 432 -18.88 -16.74 -2.56
CA GLU A 432 -19.27 -16.30 -3.91
C GLU A 432 -20.22 -17.30 -4.59
N GLU A 433 -20.13 -18.57 -4.24
CA GLU A 433 -21.06 -19.61 -4.73
C GLU A 433 -22.45 -19.46 -4.11
N LEU A 434 -22.51 -19.12 -2.82
CA LEU A 434 -23.77 -18.86 -2.12
C LEU A 434 -24.44 -17.57 -2.60
N ALA A 435 -23.69 -16.49 -2.83
CA ALA A 435 -24.20 -15.23 -3.33
C ALA A 435 -24.68 -15.29 -4.80
N GLY A 436 -24.26 -16.28 -5.58
CA GLY A 436 -24.69 -16.49 -6.97
C GLY A 436 -25.91 -17.38 -7.13
N ARG A 437 -26.49 -17.87 -6.04
CA ARG A 437 -27.77 -18.59 -6.05
C ARG A 437 -28.88 -17.61 -5.72
N ASP A 438 -29.60 -17.16 -6.73
CA ASP A 438 -30.69 -16.17 -6.62
C ASP A 438 -31.87 -16.62 -5.71
N ASP A 439 -31.82 -17.84 -5.15
CA ASP A 439 -32.90 -18.45 -4.36
C ASP A 439 -32.67 -18.48 -2.84
N VAL A 440 -31.56 -17.89 -2.31
CA VAL A 440 -31.33 -17.93 -0.85
C VAL A 440 -31.73 -16.61 -0.20
N PRO A 441 -32.78 -16.59 0.67
CA PRO A 441 -33.15 -15.39 1.41
C PRO A 441 -31.97 -14.87 2.25
N SER A 442 -31.80 -13.54 2.31
CA SER A 442 -30.67 -12.87 3.00
C SER A 442 -30.50 -13.21 4.47
N THR A 443 -31.45 -13.93 5.06
CA THR A 443 -31.45 -14.42 6.45
C THR A 443 -30.62 -15.69 6.68
N ALA A 444 -30.27 -16.46 5.63
CA ALA A 444 -29.52 -17.70 5.78
C ALA A 444 -28.00 -17.50 5.97
N VAL A 445 -27.46 -16.37 5.54
CA VAL A 445 -26.01 -16.08 5.60
C VAL A 445 -25.53 -15.77 7.03
N ALA A 446 -26.43 -15.43 7.95
CA ALA A 446 -26.11 -15.13 9.34
C ALA A 446 -26.14 -16.38 10.26
N GLY A 447 -26.75 -17.49 9.84
CA GLY A 447 -27.03 -18.65 10.70
C GLY A 447 -26.00 -19.78 10.65
N GLU A 448 -25.25 -19.94 9.56
CA GLU A 448 -24.38 -21.14 9.37
C GLU A 448 -22.95 -21.00 9.91
N ARG A 449 -22.61 -19.90 10.59
CA ARG A 449 -21.29 -19.76 11.23
C ARG A 449 -21.14 -20.45 12.58
N THR A 450 -22.17 -21.17 13.06
CA THR A 450 -22.20 -21.70 14.44
C THR A 450 -22.40 -23.20 14.59
N THR A 451 -22.36 -24.01 13.53
CA THR A 451 -22.46 -25.46 13.68
C THR A 451 -21.44 -26.22 12.82
N GLN A 452 -20.19 -26.25 13.26
CA GLN A 452 -19.32 -27.40 13.04
C GLN A 452 -18.80 -27.85 14.40
N THR A 453 -19.46 -28.87 14.92
CA THR A 453 -19.02 -29.71 16.04
C THR A 453 -17.79 -30.51 15.63
N PRO A 454 -16.82 -30.76 16.53
CA PRO A 454 -15.62 -31.55 16.23
C PRO A 454 -15.94 -33.05 16.26
N VAL A 455 -15.43 -33.78 15.30
CA VAL A 455 -15.05 -35.20 15.41
C VAL A 455 -13.55 -35.28 15.13
#